data_036d9762efcc622676475a785969b01d
#
_entry.id   036d9762efcc622676475a785969b01d
#
_cell.length_a   1.000
_cell.length_b   1.000
_cell.length_c   1.000
_cell.angle_alpha   90.00
_cell.angle_beta   90.00
_cell.angle_gamma   90.00
#
_symmetry.space_group_name_H-M   'P 1'
#
loop_
_entity.id
_entity.type
_entity.pdbx_description
1 polymer ?
#
loop_
_entity_poly.entity_id
_entity_poly.type
_entity_poly.pdbx_seq_one_letter_code
_entity_poly.pdbx_strand_id
1 'polypeptide(L)'
;MDMPEELLQPSLMAKRFRGFLPVVVDVETGGFNSDTNALLEVAAVILEMDAQGNLQIKESYSKNIEPFPGALVEPAALEFTGIDLYDPERNPEEEGEALREVFRPIRREVSDTGCTRAVMVAHNAHFDLGFVNAAIERNQIKRRPFHPFSCF
;
A
#
# COMPACT_ATOMS: atom_id res chain seq x y z
N MET A 1 -11.38 -8.85 33.48
CA MET A 1 -10.44 -9.95 33.20
C MET A 1 -9.16 -9.36 32.64
N ASP A 2 -8.06 -9.64 33.28
CA ASP A 2 -6.76 -9.11 32.85
C ASP A 2 -6.27 -9.82 31.61
N MET A 3 -5.68 -9.05 30.69
CA MET A 3 -5.04 -9.63 29.51
C MET A 3 -3.83 -10.46 29.92
N PRO A 4 -3.57 -11.62 29.28
CA PRO A 4 -2.34 -12.34 29.48
C PRO A 4 -1.13 -11.45 29.22
N GLU A 5 -0.09 -11.59 30.05
CA GLU A 5 1.12 -10.78 29.94
C GLU A 5 1.73 -10.84 28.54
N GLU A 6 1.64 -11.98 27.85
CA GLU A 6 2.13 -12.18 26.50
C GLU A 6 1.46 -11.23 25.49
N LEU A 7 0.19 -10.90 25.69
CA LEU A 7 -0.57 -9.98 24.80
C LEU A 7 -0.29 -8.50 25.12
N LEU A 8 0.29 -8.22 26.29
CA LEU A 8 0.64 -6.86 26.68
C LEU A 8 2.03 -6.45 26.21
N GLN A 9 2.86 -7.41 25.80
CA GLN A 9 4.20 -7.14 25.31
C GLN A 9 4.19 -6.77 23.83
N PRO A 10 5.02 -5.80 23.40
CA PRO A 10 5.18 -5.51 21.97
C PRO A 10 5.64 -6.74 21.20
N SER A 11 5.10 -6.94 20.01
CA SER A 11 5.53 -8.00 19.13
C SER A 11 6.99 -7.81 18.70
N LEU A 12 7.61 -8.86 18.17
CA LEU A 12 8.94 -8.76 17.55
C LEU A 12 8.98 -7.73 16.44
N MET A 13 7.91 -7.66 15.63
CA MET A 13 7.79 -6.70 14.55
C MET A 13 7.81 -5.26 15.08
N ALA A 14 7.02 -4.97 16.12
CA ALA A 14 6.97 -3.63 16.73
C ALA A 14 8.31 -3.21 17.33
N LYS A 15 9.05 -4.14 17.89
CA LYS A 15 10.38 -3.88 18.44
C LYS A 15 11.44 -3.67 17.36
N ARG A 16 11.34 -4.43 16.27
CA ARG A 16 12.39 -4.47 15.23
C ARG A 16 12.52 -3.16 14.48
N PHE A 17 11.41 -2.48 14.20
CA PHE A 17 11.38 -1.28 13.38
C PHE A 17 10.79 -0.07 14.11
N ARG A 18 10.99 0.02 15.39
CA ARG A 18 10.59 1.17 16.24
C ARG A 18 9.10 1.47 16.20
N GLY A 19 8.29 0.42 16.15
CA GLY A 19 6.83 0.56 16.09
C GLY A 19 6.27 0.72 14.70
N PHE A 20 7.09 0.71 13.66
CA PHE A 20 6.61 0.74 12.28
C PHE A 20 6.47 -0.68 11.73
N LEU A 21 5.40 -0.88 10.98
CA LEU A 21 5.18 -2.10 10.20
C LEU A 21 5.64 -1.86 8.77
N PRO A 22 6.72 -2.49 8.30
CA PRO A 22 7.10 -2.35 6.88
C PRO A 22 6.13 -3.12 6.00
N VAL A 23 5.63 -2.45 4.95
CA VAL A 23 4.76 -3.04 3.94
C VAL A 23 5.37 -2.74 2.58
N VAL A 24 5.65 -3.78 1.81
CA VAL A 24 6.23 -3.63 0.48
C VAL A 24 5.12 -3.26 -0.49
N VAL A 25 5.32 -2.17 -1.22
CA VAL A 25 4.31 -1.64 -2.15
C VAL A 25 4.93 -1.46 -3.53
N ASP A 26 4.15 -1.74 -4.55
CA ASP A 26 4.49 -1.44 -5.93
C ASP A 26 3.25 -0.85 -6.60
N VAL A 27 3.44 0.23 -7.36
CA VAL A 27 2.37 0.85 -8.14
C VAL A 27 2.73 0.88 -9.61
N GLU A 28 1.71 0.78 -10.46
CA GLU A 28 1.82 1.05 -11.88
C GLU A 28 0.98 2.27 -12.21
N THR A 29 1.51 3.16 -13.05
CA THR A 29 0.92 4.48 -13.28
C THR A 29 0.87 4.82 -14.75
N GLY A 30 0.04 5.80 -15.10
CA GLY A 30 -0.06 6.34 -16.45
C GLY A 30 0.94 7.45 -16.77
N GLY A 31 1.93 7.67 -15.93
CA GLY A 31 2.94 8.70 -16.11
C GLY A 31 3.65 9.01 -14.81
N PHE A 32 4.39 10.11 -14.76
CA PHE A 32 5.22 10.44 -13.60
C PHE A 32 4.62 11.49 -12.66
N ASN A 33 3.53 12.15 -13.05
CA ASN A 33 2.93 13.21 -12.24
C ASN A 33 1.77 12.64 -11.41
N SER A 34 1.95 12.57 -10.10
CA SER A 34 0.97 11.97 -9.18
C SER A 34 -0.35 12.74 -9.10
N ASP A 35 -0.36 14.03 -9.45
CA ASP A 35 -1.58 14.83 -9.42
C ASP A 35 -2.44 14.67 -10.67
N THR A 36 -1.83 14.38 -11.81
CA THR A 36 -2.52 14.36 -13.11
C THR A 36 -2.56 13.01 -13.78
N ASN A 37 -1.55 12.16 -13.57
CA ASN A 37 -1.50 10.84 -14.18
C ASN A 37 -2.26 9.81 -13.34
N ALA A 38 -2.87 8.85 -14.02
CA ALA A 38 -3.64 7.80 -13.38
C ALA A 38 -2.78 6.87 -12.55
N LEU A 39 -3.29 6.46 -11.40
CA LEU A 39 -2.83 5.28 -10.68
C LEU A 39 -3.56 4.08 -11.27
N LEU A 40 -2.83 3.12 -11.85
CA LEU A 40 -3.42 2.03 -12.62
C LEU A 40 -3.41 0.69 -11.89
N GLU A 41 -2.47 0.50 -10.99
CA GLU A 41 -2.36 -0.74 -10.22
C GLU A 41 -1.66 -0.45 -8.91
N VAL A 42 -2.10 -1.11 -7.84
CA VAL A 42 -1.44 -1.09 -6.54
C VAL A 42 -1.31 -2.52 -6.03
N ALA A 43 -0.12 -2.85 -5.56
CA ALA A 43 0.15 -4.13 -4.90
C ALA A 43 0.81 -3.86 -3.56
N ALA A 44 0.45 -4.66 -2.55
CA ALA A 44 1.03 -4.57 -1.22
C ALA A 44 1.32 -5.96 -0.69
N VAL A 45 2.50 -6.12 -0.08
CA VAL A 45 2.92 -7.37 0.55
C VAL A 45 3.10 -7.11 2.04
N ILE A 46 2.33 -7.83 2.84
CA ILE A 46 2.42 -7.80 4.29
C ILE A 46 3.44 -8.86 4.73
N LEU A 47 4.39 -8.43 5.54
CA LEU A 47 5.45 -9.28 6.08
C LEU A 47 5.13 -9.65 7.52
N GLU A 48 5.61 -10.82 7.93
CA GLU A 48 5.59 -11.24 9.34
C GLU A 48 6.98 -11.71 9.75
N MET A 49 7.22 -11.77 11.07
CA MET A 49 8.45 -12.30 11.62
C MET A 49 8.19 -13.69 12.19
N ASP A 50 9.10 -14.62 11.91
CA ASP A 50 9.08 -15.92 12.57
C ASP A 50 9.65 -15.81 13.99
N ALA A 51 9.67 -16.94 14.71
CA ALA A 51 10.15 -16.97 16.09
C ALA A 51 11.63 -16.61 16.23
N GLN A 52 12.42 -16.74 15.16
CA GLN A 52 13.84 -16.40 15.12
C GLN A 52 14.07 -14.94 14.67
N GLY A 53 13.00 -14.18 14.38
CA GLY A 53 13.10 -12.81 13.94
C GLY A 53 13.37 -12.63 12.44
N ASN A 54 13.20 -13.68 11.64
CA ASN A 54 13.34 -13.59 10.18
C ASN A 54 12.03 -13.11 9.56
N LEU A 55 12.16 -12.21 8.58
CA LEU A 55 11.02 -11.72 7.81
C LEU A 55 10.59 -12.72 6.76
N GLN A 56 9.29 -12.89 6.62
CA GLN A 56 8.69 -13.72 5.58
C GLN A 56 7.39 -13.11 5.09
N ILE A 57 6.96 -13.50 3.89
CA ILE A 57 5.70 -13.00 3.33
C ILE A 57 4.54 -13.66 4.07
N LYS A 58 3.63 -12.83 4.59
CA LYS A 58 2.40 -13.29 5.21
C LYS A 58 1.25 -13.34 4.20
N GLU A 59 0.98 -12.23 3.55
CA GLU A 59 -0.10 -12.07 2.57
C GLU A 59 0.26 -11.03 1.55
N SER A 60 -0.36 -11.12 0.37
CA SER A 60 -0.23 -10.10 -0.67
C SER A 60 -1.60 -9.72 -1.20
N TYR A 61 -1.73 -8.44 -1.59
CA TYR A 61 -2.95 -7.86 -2.12
C TYR A 61 -2.60 -7.05 -3.35
N SER A 62 -3.42 -7.15 -4.40
CA SER A 62 -3.25 -6.32 -5.58
C SER A 62 -4.61 -5.92 -6.14
N LYS A 63 -4.67 -4.73 -6.72
CA LYS A 63 -5.87 -4.20 -7.35
C LYS A 63 -5.50 -3.48 -8.64
N ASN A 64 -6.25 -3.78 -9.70
CA ASN A 64 -6.25 -2.96 -10.89
C ASN A 64 -7.18 -1.78 -10.63
N ILE A 65 -6.76 -0.60 -11.04
CA ILE A 65 -7.46 0.65 -10.72
C ILE A 65 -7.87 1.34 -12.02
N GLU A 66 -9.13 1.73 -12.07
CA GLU A 66 -9.65 2.52 -13.16
C GLU A 66 -9.11 3.95 -13.06
N PRO A 67 -8.65 4.56 -14.18
CA PRO A 67 -8.19 5.95 -14.12
C PRO A 67 -9.25 6.86 -13.48
N PHE A 68 -8.83 7.70 -12.56
CA PHE A 68 -9.75 8.66 -11.94
C PHE A 68 -10.30 9.63 -12.99
N PRO A 69 -11.49 10.23 -12.77
CA PRO A 69 -12.08 11.15 -13.74
C PRO A 69 -11.15 12.30 -14.08
N GLY A 70 -10.84 12.45 -15.38
CA GLY A 70 -9.91 13.48 -15.86
C GLY A 70 -8.44 13.09 -15.81
N ALA A 71 -8.11 11.89 -15.38
CA ALA A 71 -6.73 11.42 -15.32
C ALA A 71 -6.11 11.35 -16.71
N LEU A 72 -4.81 11.66 -16.75
CA LEU A 72 -4.01 11.51 -17.96
C LEU A 72 -3.28 10.18 -17.94
N VAL A 73 -3.26 9.51 -19.09
CA VAL A 73 -2.52 8.26 -19.27
C VAL A 73 -1.64 8.44 -20.50
N GLU A 74 -0.33 8.42 -20.27
CA GLU A 74 0.64 8.60 -21.34
C GLU A 74 0.86 7.31 -22.12
N PRO A 75 0.84 7.33 -23.48
CA PRO A 75 1.07 6.12 -24.26
C PRO A 75 2.39 5.43 -23.92
N ALA A 76 3.45 6.19 -23.66
CA ALA A 76 4.74 5.63 -23.28
C ALA A 76 4.68 4.85 -21.94
N ALA A 77 3.84 5.30 -21.01
CA ALA A 77 3.64 4.60 -19.75
C ALA A 77 2.94 3.26 -19.95
N LEU A 78 1.93 3.21 -20.82
CA LEU A 78 1.25 1.95 -21.14
C LEU A 78 2.18 0.97 -21.84
N GLU A 79 3.03 1.46 -22.72
CA GLU A 79 4.05 0.64 -23.38
C GLU A 79 5.04 0.07 -22.37
N PHE A 80 5.50 0.89 -21.44
CA PHE A 80 6.44 0.48 -20.40
C PHE A 80 5.84 -0.55 -19.44
N THR A 81 4.61 -0.32 -18.97
CA THR A 81 3.96 -1.21 -17.98
C THR A 81 3.35 -2.45 -18.63
N GLY A 82 3.05 -2.40 -19.92
CA GLY A 82 2.34 -3.48 -20.60
C GLY A 82 0.85 -3.55 -20.28
N ILE A 83 0.30 -2.54 -19.62
CA ILE A 83 -1.12 -2.53 -19.26
C ILE A 83 -1.97 -2.18 -20.47
N ASP A 84 -2.98 -3.02 -20.73
CA ASP A 84 -4.04 -2.74 -21.69
C ASP A 84 -5.30 -2.31 -20.95
N LEU A 85 -5.63 -1.03 -21.02
CA LEU A 85 -6.79 -0.46 -20.32
C LEU A 85 -8.13 -1.03 -20.82
N TYR A 86 -8.14 -1.64 -22.00
CA TYR A 86 -9.35 -2.18 -22.61
C TYR A 86 -9.48 -3.71 -22.47
N ASP A 87 -8.53 -4.34 -21.78
CA ASP A 87 -8.59 -5.77 -21.52
C ASP A 87 -9.76 -6.08 -20.57
N PRO A 88 -10.76 -6.86 -21.01
CA PRO A 88 -11.90 -7.17 -20.15
C PRO A 88 -11.53 -8.03 -18.92
N GLU A 89 -10.42 -8.75 -18.99
CA GLU A 89 -9.95 -9.56 -17.84
C GLU A 89 -9.26 -8.72 -16.79
N ARG A 90 -8.91 -7.48 -17.09
CA ARG A 90 -8.26 -6.59 -16.13
C ARG A 90 -9.17 -6.28 -14.92
N ASN A 91 -10.47 -6.16 -15.15
CA ASN A 91 -11.48 -5.96 -14.12
C ASN A 91 -11.10 -4.87 -13.10
N PRO A 92 -10.91 -3.62 -13.55
CA PRO A 92 -10.45 -2.55 -12.67
C PRO A 92 -11.56 -2.10 -11.72
N GLU A 93 -11.12 -1.65 -10.53
CA GLU A 93 -12.00 -1.04 -9.54
C GLU A 93 -11.80 0.47 -9.49
N GLU A 94 -12.80 1.18 -8.99
CA GLU A 94 -12.71 2.60 -8.73
C GLU A 94 -11.58 2.86 -7.72
N GLU A 95 -10.84 3.96 -7.92
CA GLU A 95 -9.60 4.25 -7.17
C GLU A 95 -9.80 4.22 -5.66
N GLY A 96 -10.80 4.91 -5.15
CA GLY A 96 -11.05 4.98 -3.71
C GLY A 96 -11.40 3.64 -3.10
N GLU A 97 -12.22 2.85 -3.79
CA GLU A 97 -12.60 1.51 -3.33
C GLU A 97 -11.42 0.57 -3.32
N ALA A 98 -10.62 0.58 -4.38
CA ALA A 98 -9.42 -0.25 -4.48
C ALA A 98 -8.45 0.02 -3.33
N LEU A 99 -8.18 1.30 -3.05
CA LEU A 99 -7.29 1.67 -1.95
C LEU A 99 -7.86 1.28 -0.59
N ARG A 100 -9.15 1.48 -0.35
CA ARG A 100 -9.77 1.10 0.91
C ARG A 100 -9.66 -0.40 1.15
N GLU A 101 -9.83 -1.21 0.11
CA GLU A 101 -9.71 -2.67 0.21
C GLU A 101 -8.27 -3.11 0.50
N VAL A 102 -7.29 -2.45 -0.08
CA VAL A 102 -5.87 -2.74 0.20
C VAL A 102 -5.47 -2.25 1.60
N PHE A 103 -5.97 -1.10 2.01
CA PHE A 103 -5.61 -0.50 3.30
C PHE A 103 -6.19 -1.24 4.50
N ARG A 104 -7.36 -1.84 4.35
CA ARG A 104 -8.02 -2.56 5.46
C ARG A 104 -7.15 -3.65 6.06
N PRO A 105 -6.61 -4.60 5.30
CA PRO A 105 -5.74 -5.63 5.87
C PRO A 105 -4.44 -5.07 6.43
N ILE A 106 -3.91 -3.99 5.86
CA ILE A 106 -2.70 -3.34 6.38
C ILE A 106 -2.99 -2.72 7.75
N ARG A 107 -4.11 -2.00 7.90
CA ARG A 107 -4.51 -1.44 9.20
C ARG A 107 -4.73 -2.52 10.24
N ARG A 108 -5.32 -3.64 9.84
CA ARG A 108 -5.52 -4.79 10.74
C ARG A 108 -4.19 -5.33 11.23
N GLU A 109 -3.22 -5.47 10.34
CA GLU A 109 -1.89 -5.96 10.71
C GLU A 109 -1.15 -4.98 11.61
N VAL A 110 -1.26 -3.68 11.38
CA VAL A 110 -0.70 -2.65 12.27
C VAL A 110 -1.26 -2.85 13.68
N SER A 111 -2.58 -3.03 13.80
CA SER A 111 -3.23 -3.25 15.09
C SER A 111 -2.80 -4.57 15.74
N ASP A 112 -2.81 -5.65 14.98
CA ASP A 112 -2.53 -6.99 15.50
C ASP A 112 -1.08 -7.15 15.97
N THR A 113 -0.14 -6.44 15.35
CA THR A 113 1.28 -6.48 15.72
C THR A 113 1.64 -5.49 16.82
N GLY A 114 0.71 -4.63 17.22
CA GLY A 114 1.01 -3.56 18.18
C GLY A 114 1.89 -2.46 17.62
N CYS A 115 2.05 -2.40 16.29
CA CYS A 115 2.75 -1.31 15.63
C CYS A 115 1.92 -0.03 15.68
N THR A 116 2.57 1.12 15.57
CA THR A 116 1.91 2.42 15.59
C THR A 116 1.35 2.76 14.21
N ARG A 117 2.08 2.40 13.16
CA ARG A 117 1.79 2.83 11.80
C ARG A 117 2.55 1.94 10.82
N ALA A 118 2.04 1.81 9.60
CA ALA A 118 2.79 1.18 8.52
C ALA A 118 3.79 2.18 7.92
N VAL A 119 4.87 1.66 7.37
CA VAL A 119 5.82 2.43 6.56
C VAL A 119 5.95 1.74 5.21
N MET A 120 5.90 2.53 4.14
CA MET A 120 6.00 2.00 2.78
C MET A 120 7.44 1.66 2.45
N VAL A 121 7.64 0.45 1.92
CA VAL A 121 8.92 0.00 1.38
C VAL A 121 8.71 -0.28 -0.10
N ALA A 122 9.51 0.35 -0.97
CA ALA A 122 9.36 0.19 -2.40
C ALA A 122 10.66 0.52 -3.12
N HIS A 123 10.78 0.09 -4.36
CA HIS A 123 11.84 0.56 -5.24
C HIS A 123 11.51 1.99 -5.67
N ASN A 124 12.33 2.96 -5.25
CA ASN A 124 12.03 4.39 -5.39
C ASN A 124 10.73 4.78 -4.67
N ALA A 125 10.68 4.53 -3.38
CA ALA A 125 9.45 4.61 -2.57
C ALA A 125 8.79 5.99 -2.57
N HIS A 126 9.52 7.08 -2.76
CA HIS A 126 8.93 8.41 -2.86
C HIS A 126 7.98 8.54 -4.04
N PHE A 127 8.26 7.85 -5.14
CA PHE A 127 7.39 7.80 -6.30
C PHE A 127 6.06 7.10 -5.96
N ASP A 128 6.14 5.90 -5.40
CA ASP A 128 4.96 5.12 -5.03
C ASP A 128 4.14 5.84 -3.96
N LEU A 129 4.80 6.35 -2.94
CA LEU A 129 4.15 7.09 -1.85
C LEU A 129 3.47 8.35 -2.37
N GLY A 130 4.08 9.06 -3.31
CA GLY A 130 3.49 10.23 -3.94
C GLY A 130 2.18 9.93 -4.64
N PHE A 131 2.12 8.85 -5.40
CA PHE A 131 0.87 8.41 -6.06
C PHE A 131 -0.19 7.96 -5.07
N VAL A 132 0.21 7.21 -4.05
CA VAL A 132 -0.72 6.76 -3.00
C VAL A 132 -1.25 7.96 -2.22
N ASN A 133 -0.40 8.90 -1.84
CA ASN A 133 -0.82 10.11 -1.13
C ASN A 133 -1.79 10.96 -1.96
N ALA A 134 -1.51 11.15 -3.26
CA ALA A 134 -2.40 11.89 -4.15
C ALA A 134 -3.78 11.23 -4.23
N ALA A 135 -3.82 9.92 -4.33
CA ALA A 135 -5.07 9.16 -4.38
C ALA A 135 -5.84 9.22 -3.05
N ILE A 136 -5.12 9.16 -1.91
CA ILE A 136 -5.73 9.32 -0.58
C ILE A 136 -6.42 10.68 -0.48
N GLU A 137 -5.74 11.74 -0.89
CA GLU A 137 -6.28 13.10 -0.85
C GLU A 137 -7.46 13.27 -1.80
N ARG A 138 -7.34 12.78 -3.03
CA ARG A 138 -8.39 12.83 -4.06
C ARG A 138 -9.68 12.16 -3.60
N ASN A 139 -9.56 11.04 -2.88
CA ASN A 139 -10.70 10.24 -2.39
C ASN A 139 -11.07 10.53 -0.94
N GLN A 140 -10.44 11.51 -0.31
CA GLN A 140 -10.70 11.92 1.07
C GLN A 140 -10.66 10.75 2.06
N ILE A 141 -9.68 9.85 1.89
CA ILE A 141 -9.47 8.71 2.76
C ILE A 141 -8.89 9.19 4.09
N LYS A 142 -9.61 8.97 5.18
CA LYS A 142 -9.20 9.44 6.52
C LYS A 142 -8.34 8.45 7.28
N ARG A 143 -8.54 7.15 7.04
CA ARG A 143 -7.81 6.09 7.74
C ARG A 143 -6.68 5.57 6.87
N ARG A 144 -5.63 6.35 6.78
CA ARG A 144 -4.45 5.94 6.03
C ARG A 144 -3.52 5.09 6.90
N PRO A 145 -3.04 3.93 6.42
CA PRO A 145 -2.14 3.10 7.21
C PRO A 145 -0.70 3.59 7.22
N PHE A 146 -0.25 4.20 6.13
CA PHE A 146 1.15 4.58 5.93
C PHE A 146 1.50 5.90 6.56
N HIS A 147 2.74 5.99 7.06
CA HIS A 147 3.32 7.28 7.41
C HIS A 147 3.31 8.17 6.15
N PRO A 148 2.87 9.44 6.26
CA PRO A 148 2.68 10.28 5.07
C PRO A 148 3.97 10.75 4.40
N PHE A 149 5.09 10.72 5.11
CA PHE A 149 6.35 11.29 4.61
C PHE A 149 7.51 10.31 4.64
N SER A 150 7.51 9.38 5.58
CA SER A 150 8.60 8.41 5.72
C SER A 150 8.33 7.17 4.88
N CYS A 151 9.35 6.73 4.14
CA CYS A 151 9.31 5.52 3.32
C CYS A 151 10.76 5.04 3.11
N PHE A 152 10.88 3.79 2.70
CA PHE A 152 12.20 3.18 2.47
C PHE A 152 12.26 2.42 1.16
#